data_47b57be45d2c38837c3cc795f52f186a
#
_entry.id   47b57be45d2c38837c3cc795f52f186a
#
_cell.length_a   1.000
_cell.length_b   1.000
_cell.length_c   1.000
_cell.angle_alpha   90.00
_cell.angle_beta   90.00
_cell.angle_gamma   90.00
#
_symmetry.space_group_name_H-M   'P 1'
#
loop_
_entity.id
_entity.type
_entity.pdbx_description
1 polymer ?
#
loop_
_entity_poly.entity_id
_entity_poly.type
_entity_poly.pdbx_seq_one_letter_code
_entity_poly.pdbx_strand_id
1 'polypeptide(L)'
;MVGTPLDILPYIRGVQLILVGYNGYTKGSRLENDKIVREEIIRATTRVRSHMQNVFDSQFKGGNIDVARAAKQCMEECDYLIEDVGKAVSGMEHAFLSGQRSPTNKDLKKLIKHDNDVIEMVTKGVNLANSSEHSIATEEGNPKLIVMQTTQMISSCRGFFAERTRVLAGLKQKK
;
A
#
# COMPACT_ATOMS: atom_id res chain seq x y z
N MET A 1 30.80 -9.82 -3.24
CA MET A 1 29.39 -9.78 -3.68
C MET A 1 28.60 -10.69 -2.76
N VAL A 2 27.79 -10.15 -1.86
CA VAL A 2 26.87 -10.98 -1.07
C VAL A 2 25.66 -11.22 -1.97
N GLY A 3 25.57 -12.40 -2.57
CA GLY A 3 24.47 -12.78 -3.44
C GLY A 3 23.14 -12.66 -2.71
N THR A 4 22.12 -12.16 -3.39
CA THR A 4 20.75 -12.12 -2.88
C THR A 4 20.31 -13.56 -2.59
N PRO A 5 19.91 -13.90 -1.36
CA PRO A 5 19.47 -15.25 -1.06
C PRO A 5 18.30 -15.66 -1.97
N LEU A 6 18.36 -16.86 -2.53
CA LEU A 6 17.39 -17.38 -3.51
C LEU A 6 15.94 -17.36 -3.03
N ASP A 7 15.73 -17.37 -1.72
CA ASP A 7 14.41 -17.37 -1.08
C ASP A 7 13.63 -16.04 -1.15
N ILE A 8 14.30 -14.92 -1.45
CA ILE A 8 13.67 -13.58 -1.58
C ILE A 8 13.51 -13.09 -3.02
N LEU A 9 14.16 -13.78 -3.97
CA LEU A 9 14.08 -13.41 -5.39
C LEU A 9 12.65 -13.34 -5.93
N PRO A 10 11.71 -14.26 -5.60
CA PRO A 10 10.33 -14.17 -6.06
C PRO A 10 9.64 -12.88 -5.61
N TYR A 11 9.87 -12.45 -4.36
CA TYR A 11 9.26 -11.21 -3.83
C TYR A 11 9.85 -9.97 -4.49
N ILE A 12 11.17 -9.93 -4.69
CA ILE A 12 11.83 -8.84 -5.43
C ILE A 12 11.27 -8.74 -6.84
N ARG A 13 11.13 -9.87 -7.55
CA ARG A 13 10.56 -9.90 -8.90
C ARG A 13 9.10 -9.49 -8.92
N GLY A 14 8.30 -9.91 -7.93
CA GLY A 14 6.92 -9.47 -7.78
C GLY A 14 6.80 -7.94 -7.67
N VAL A 15 7.64 -7.32 -6.85
CA VAL A 15 7.69 -5.86 -6.73
C VAL A 15 8.23 -5.21 -8.01
N GLN A 16 9.25 -5.77 -8.64
CA GLN A 16 9.85 -5.25 -9.89
C GLN A 16 8.88 -5.24 -11.08
N LEU A 17 7.89 -6.14 -11.10
CA LEU A 17 6.84 -6.14 -12.13
C LEU A 17 6.00 -4.85 -12.10
N ILE A 18 5.93 -4.20 -10.94
CA ILE A 18 5.12 -2.99 -10.73
C ILE A 18 6.03 -1.77 -10.58
N LEU A 19 7.17 -1.91 -9.91
CA LEU A 19 8.07 -0.82 -9.57
C LEU A 19 9.40 -0.92 -10.34
N VAL A 20 9.55 -0.06 -11.32
CA VAL A 20 10.81 0.07 -12.07
C VAL A 20 11.89 0.61 -11.12
N GLY A 21 13.05 -0.05 -11.09
CA GLY A 21 14.19 0.37 -10.28
C GLY A 21 14.24 -0.22 -8.86
N TYR A 22 13.24 -1.01 -8.44
CA TYR A 22 13.29 -1.71 -7.16
C TYR A 22 14.33 -2.85 -7.20
N ASN A 23 15.31 -2.79 -6.31
CA ASN A 23 16.42 -3.77 -6.25
C ASN A 23 16.51 -4.47 -4.89
N GLY A 24 15.46 -4.39 -4.09
CA GLY A 24 15.51 -4.79 -2.69
C GLY A 24 16.39 -3.83 -1.87
N TYR A 25 16.58 -4.12 -0.59
CA TYR A 25 17.31 -3.24 0.32
C TYR A 25 18.82 -3.55 0.32
N THR A 26 19.46 -3.44 -0.82
CA THR A 26 20.91 -3.59 -0.95
C THR A 26 21.64 -2.38 -0.34
N LYS A 27 22.89 -2.56 0.08
CA LYS A 27 23.70 -1.49 0.66
C LYS A 27 23.86 -0.35 -0.37
N GLY A 28 23.38 0.84 -0.02
CA GLY A 28 23.42 2.02 -0.89
C GLY A 28 22.10 2.36 -1.61
N SER A 29 21.13 1.44 -1.72
CA SER A 29 19.85 1.70 -2.39
C SER A 29 18.63 1.65 -1.45
N ARG A 30 18.86 1.56 -0.14
CA ARG A 30 17.80 1.33 0.85
C ARG A 30 16.80 2.47 0.93
N LEU A 31 17.27 3.71 0.97
CA LEU A 31 16.42 4.90 1.03
C LEU A 31 15.62 5.09 -0.27
N GLU A 32 16.28 4.85 -1.40
CA GLU A 32 15.65 4.95 -2.71
C GLU A 32 14.53 3.92 -2.88
N ASN A 33 14.77 2.66 -2.49
CA ASN A 33 13.74 1.63 -2.54
C ASN A 33 12.57 1.92 -1.58
N ASP A 34 12.85 2.44 -0.37
CA ASP A 34 11.81 2.87 0.55
C ASP A 34 10.95 4.00 -0.06
N LYS A 35 11.57 4.97 -0.69
CA LYS A 35 10.90 6.08 -1.38
C LYS A 35 10.02 5.56 -2.52
N ILE A 36 10.56 4.70 -3.40
CA ILE A 36 9.84 4.12 -4.55
C ILE A 36 8.57 3.38 -4.06
N VAL A 37 8.69 2.55 -3.03
CA VAL A 37 7.53 1.82 -2.47
C VAL A 37 6.48 2.78 -1.93
N ARG A 38 6.86 3.80 -1.18
CA ARG A 38 5.93 4.80 -0.63
C ARG A 38 5.24 5.60 -1.73
N GLU A 39 5.97 6.06 -2.72
CA GLU A 39 5.42 6.78 -3.86
C GLU A 39 4.39 5.94 -4.62
N GLU A 40 4.64 4.64 -4.80
CA GLU A 40 3.68 3.75 -5.44
C GLU A 40 2.42 3.54 -4.59
N ILE A 41 2.56 3.36 -3.28
CA ILE A 41 1.39 3.25 -2.39
C ILE A 41 0.53 4.50 -2.51
N ILE A 42 1.12 5.69 -2.43
CA ILE A 42 0.40 6.96 -2.58
C ILE A 42 -0.27 7.04 -3.95
N ARG A 43 0.45 6.71 -5.03
CA ARG A 43 -0.08 6.75 -6.39
C ARG A 43 -1.27 5.81 -6.59
N ALA A 44 -1.13 4.56 -6.15
CA ALA A 44 -2.20 3.57 -6.24
C ALA A 44 -3.42 3.95 -5.39
N THR A 45 -3.18 4.43 -4.16
CA THR A 45 -4.27 4.87 -3.26
C THR A 45 -4.99 6.10 -3.82
N THR A 46 -4.27 7.03 -4.45
CA THR A 46 -4.88 8.18 -5.13
C THR A 46 -5.78 7.73 -6.29
N ARG A 47 -5.42 6.67 -7.01
CA ARG A 47 -6.29 6.07 -8.04
C ARG A 47 -7.56 5.48 -7.44
N VAL A 48 -7.44 4.71 -6.34
CA VAL A 48 -8.63 4.20 -5.62
C VAL A 48 -9.55 5.34 -5.22
N ARG A 49 -8.98 6.40 -4.63
CA ARG A 49 -9.74 7.59 -4.23
C ARG A 49 -10.47 8.24 -5.40
N SER A 50 -9.82 8.35 -6.56
CA SER A 50 -10.44 8.92 -7.77
C SER A 50 -11.62 8.08 -8.27
N HIS A 51 -11.49 6.75 -8.31
CA HIS A 51 -12.60 5.86 -8.64
C HIS A 51 -13.76 6.00 -7.63
N MET A 52 -13.44 6.09 -6.33
CA MET A 52 -14.47 6.28 -5.30
C MET A 52 -15.16 7.65 -5.39
N GLN A 53 -14.44 8.70 -5.82
CA GLN A 53 -15.08 9.99 -6.11
C GLN A 53 -16.09 9.89 -7.25
N ASN A 54 -15.75 9.19 -8.34
CA ASN A 54 -16.67 8.96 -9.46
C ASN A 54 -17.92 8.17 -9.00
N VAL A 55 -17.69 7.12 -8.19
CA VAL A 55 -18.77 6.33 -7.58
C VAL A 55 -19.67 7.22 -6.72
N PHE A 56 -19.08 8.03 -5.84
CA PHE A 56 -19.81 8.94 -4.96
C PHE A 56 -20.66 9.91 -5.78
N ASP A 57 -20.08 10.60 -6.76
CA ASP A 57 -20.77 11.61 -7.55
C ASP A 57 -21.91 11.01 -8.37
N SER A 58 -21.70 9.86 -8.97
CA SER A 58 -22.74 9.14 -9.74
C SER A 58 -23.89 8.70 -8.84
N GLN A 59 -23.58 8.05 -7.72
CA GLN A 59 -24.59 7.48 -6.84
C GLN A 59 -25.34 8.54 -6.01
N PHE A 60 -24.66 9.64 -5.65
CA PHE A 60 -25.30 10.76 -4.99
C PHE A 60 -26.31 11.45 -5.91
N LYS A 61 -25.94 11.70 -7.18
CA LYS A 61 -26.85 12.25 -8.20
C LYS A 61 -28.03 11.31 -8.51
N GLY A 62 -27.77 9.99 -8.51
CA GLY A 62 -28.80 8.96 -8.71
C GLY A 62 -29.69 8.70 -7.49
N GLY A 63 -29.46 9.36 -6.35
CA GLY A 63 -30.24 9.18 -5.12
C GLY A 63 -29.89 7.92 -4.33
N ASN A 64 -28.87 7.17 -4.72
CA ASN A 64 -28.43 5.97 -4.01
C ASN A 64 -27.46 6.34 -2.86
N ILE A 65 -28.02 6.94 -1.82
CA ILE A 65 -27.27 7.54 -0.71
C ILE A 65 -26.41 6.53 0.05
N ASP A 66 -26.84 5.29 0.14
CA ASP A 66 -26.10 4.25 0.86
C ASP A 66 -24.78 3.91 0.18
N VAL A 67 -24.77 3.77 -1.14
CA VAL A 67 -23.54 3.52 -1.90
C VAL A 67 -22.66 4.78 -1.90
N ALA A 68 -23.25 5.96 -2.04
CA ALA A 68 -22.52 7.22 -1.96
C ALA A 68 -21.79 7.37 -0.61
N ARG A 69 -22.46 7.09 0.52
CA ARG A 69 -21.83 7.11 1.86
C ARG A 69 -20.70 6.11 1.98
N ALA A 70 -20.87 4.89 1.47
CA ALA A 70 -19.81 3.87 1.49
C ALA A 70 -18.59 4.34 0.67
N ALA A 71 -18.81 4.93 -0.51
CA ALA A 71 -17.74 5.48 -1.33
C ALA A 71 -17.00 6.63 -0.62
N LYS A 72 -17.74 7.52 0.07
CA LYS A 72 -17.15 8.59 0.87
C LYS A 72 -16.26 8.03 2.00
N GLN A 73 -16.72 7.01 2.71
CA GLN A 73 -15.93 6.35 3.75
C GLN A 73 -14.64 5.74 3.18
N CYS A 74 -14.72 5.13 1.99
CA CYS A 74 -13.55 4.59 1.32
C CYS A 74 -12.54 5.70 0.96
N MET A 75 -13.01 6.86 0.52
CA MET A 75 -12.15 8.03 0.24
C MET A 75 -11.44 8.51 1.51
N GLU A 76 -12.12 8.55 2.64
CA GLU A 76 -11.55 8.93 3.94
C GLU A 76 -10.43 7.94 4.36
N GLU A 77 -10.63 6.63 4.17
CA GLU A 77 -9.57 5.64 4.41
C GLU A 77 -8.38 5.81 3.46
N CYS A 78 -8.63 6.17 2.19
CA CYS A 78 -7.56 6.49 1.25
C CYS A 78 -6.76 7.72 1.74
N ASP A 79 -7.44 8.77 2.19
CA ASP A 79 -6.80 9.98 2.69
C ASP A 79 -5.93 9.67 3.93
N TYR A 80 -6.41 8.84 4.85
CA TYR A 80 -5.61 8.38 6.01
C TYR A 80 -4.39 7.57 5.59
N LEU A 81 -4.51 6.65 4.62
CA LEU A 81 -3.36 5.88 4.15
C LEU A 81 -2.32 6.79 3.47
N ILE A 82 -2.75 7.72 2.62
CA ILE A 82 -1.87 8.68 1.96
C ILE A 82 -1.13 9.54 3.00
N GLU A 83 -1.84 10.01 4.03
CA GLU A 83 -1.26 10.80 5.10
C GLU A 83 -0.24 10.01 5.93
N ASP A 84 -0.57 8.77 6.33
CA ASP A 84 0.31 7.91 7.10
C ASP A 84 1.59 7.58 6.32
N VAL A 85 1.46 7.29 5.01
CA VAL A 85 2.61 7.01 4.13
C VAL A 85 3.45 8.27 3.90
N GLY A 86 2.81 9.41 3.71
CA GLY A 86 3.48 10.70 3.51
C GLY A 86 4.24 11.20 4.74
N LYS A 87 3.67 10.99 5.93
CA LYS A 87 4.27 11.38 7.23
C LYS A 87 5.27 10.35 7.76
N ALA A 88 5.27 9.14 7.23
CA ALA A 88 6.22 8.13 7.61
C ALA A 88 7.63 8.63 7.26
N VAL A 89 8.25 9.26 8.25
CA VAL A 89 9.67 9.60 8.20
C VAL A 89 10.39 8.32 7.82
N SER A 90 11.29 8.42 6.87
CA SER A 90 12.13 7.30 6.51
C SER A 90 12.82 6.82 7.80
N GLY A 91 12.23 5.82 8.44
CA GLY A 91 12.78 5.22 9.66
C GLY A 91 14.20 4.72 9.44
N MET A 92 14.57 4.59 8.17
CA MET A 92 15.91 4.31 7.73
C MET A 92 16.91 5.46 7.98
N GLU A 93 16.52 6.73 7.87
CA GLU A 93 17.42 7.84 8.16
C GLU A 93 17.87 7.83 9.63
N HIS A 94 16.95 7.63 10.56
CA HIS A 94 17.29 7.55 11.97
C HIS A 94 18.01 6.25 12.35
N ALA A 95 17.62 5.11 11.80
CA ALA A 95 18.28 3.83 12.08
C ALA A 95 19.71 3.75 11.54
N PHE A 96 20.03 4.47 10.46
CA PHE A 96 21.35 4.46 9.84
C PHE A 96 22.26 5.59 10.32
N LEU A 97 21.70 6.75 10.68
CA LEU A 97 22.47 7.92 11.12
C LEU A 97 22.69 7.96 12.63
N SER A 98 21.82 7.34 13.43
CA SER A 98 21.88 7.40 14.91
C SER A 98 22.75 6.33 15.56
N GLY A 99 23.53 5.55 14.80
CA GLY A 99 24.34 4.46 15.36
C GLY A 99 23.56 3.30 15.96
N GLN A 100 22.22 3.29 15.80
CA GLN A 100 21.40 2.13 16.14
C GLN A 100 21.73 0.96 15.20
N ARG A 101 21.62 -0.26 15.71
CA ARG A 101 22.00 -1.48 14.98
C ARG A 101 21.38 -1.49 13.59
N SER A 102 22.22 -1.61 12.57
CA SER A 102 21.79 -1.87 11.21
C SER A 102 20.83 -3.06 11.20
N PRO A 103 19.70 -3.00 10.45
CA PRO A 103 18.78 -4.12 10.34
C PRO A 103 19.54 -5.37 9.87
N THR A 104 19.19 -6.50 10.49
CA THR A 104 19.82 -7.78 10.13
C THR A 104 19.33 -8.23 8.74
N ASN A 105 20.04 -9.15 8.10
CA ASN A 105 19.57 -9.76 6.85
C ASN A 105 18.17 -10.39 6.98
N LYS A 106 17.82 -10.88 8.16
CA LYS A 106 16.49 -11.41 8.47
C LYS A 106 15.43 -10.32 8.45
N ASP A 107 15.74 -9.15 9.00
CA ASP A 107 14.81 -8.01 9.01
C ASP A 107 14.62 -7.44 7.60
N LEU A 108 15.69 -7.39 6.79
CA LEU A 108 15.61 -6.97 5.39
C LEU A 108 14.76 -7.93 4.54
N LYS A 109 14.87 -9.24 4.78
CA LYS A 109 14.01 -10.24 4.12
C LYS A 109 12.53 -10.03 4.46
N LYS A 110 12.23 -9.79 5.74
CA LYS A 110 10.86 -9.46 6.17
C LYS A 110 10.34 -8.21 5.49
N LEU A 111 11.17 -7.17 5.39
CA LEU A 111 10.82 -5.92 4.77
C LEU A 111 10.48 -6.10 3.28
N ILE A 112 11.31 -6.84 2.53
CA ILE A 112 11.06 -7.13 1.11
C ILE A 112 9.74 -7.88 0.94
N LYS A 113 9.46 -8.85 1.80
CA LYS A 113 8.18 -9.56 1.80
C LYS A 113 7.02 -8.59 2.08
N HIS A 114 7.15 -7.74 3.09
CA HIS A 114 6.14 -6.72 3.39
C HIS A 114 5.91 -5.76 2.23
N ASP A 115 6.95 -5.33 1.54
CA ASP A 115 6.81 -4.47 0.36
C ASP A 115 5.99 -5.17 -0.73
N ASN A 116 6.29 -6.45 -1.01
CA ASN A 116 5.52 -7.23 -1.96
C ASN A 116 4.04 -7.33 -1.54
N ASP A 117 3.79 -7.66 -0.29
CA ASP A 117 2.42 -7.83 0.22
C ASP A 117 1.63 -6.51 0.16
N VAL A 118 2.25 -5.38 0.55
CA VAL A 118 1.61 -4.06 0.50
C VAL A 118 1.32 -3.63 -0.94
N ILE A 119 2.28 -3.81 -1.85
CA ILE A 119 2.10 -3.47 -3.27
C ILE A 119 0.99 -4.33 -3.91
N GLU A 120 0.93 -5.60 -3.58
CA GLU A 120 -0.14 -6.48 -4.03
C GLU A 120 -1.51 -6.04 -3.50
N MET A 121 -1.57 -5.63 -2.22
CA MET A 121 -2.81 -5.13 -1.59
C MET A 121 -3.32 -3.84 -2.24
N VAL A 122 -2.46 -2.84 -2.47
CA VAL A 122 -2.91 -1.60 -3.11
C VAL A 122 -3.31 -1.83 -4.57
N THR A 123 -2.64 -2.75 -5.28
CA THR A 123 -3.02 -3.15 -6.64
C THR A 123 -4.40 -3.81 -6.67
N LYS A 124 -4.68 -4.72 -5.74
CA LYS A 124 -6.01 -5.29 -5.56
C LYS A 124 -7.05 -4.22 -5.23
N GLY A 125 -6.71 -3.26 -4.39
CA GLY A 125 -7.57 -2.11 -4.09
C GLY A 125 -7.94 -1.31 -5.33
N VAL A 126 -7.00 -1.03 -6.22
CA VAL A 126 -7.26 -0.35 -7.51
C VAL A 126 -8.21 -1.18 -8.38
N ASN A 127 -7.98 -2.49 -8.49
CA ASN A 127 -8.83 -3.37 -9.29
C ASN A 127 -10.26 -3.44 -8.74
N LEU A 128 -10.45 -3.51 -7.42
CA LEU A 128 -11.76 -3.47 -6.78
C LEU A 128 -12.46 -2.13 -7.01
N ALA A 129 -11.74 -1.02 -6.89
CA ALA A 129 -12.27 0.31 -7.12
C ALA A 129 -12.77 0.47 -8.57
N ASN A 130 -11.98 0.03 -9.55
CA ASN A 130 -12.37 0.01 -10.95
C ASN A 130 -13.59 -0.90 -11.19
N SER A 131 -13.63 -2.09 -10.57
CA SER A 131 -14.77 -3.00 -10.65
C SER A 131 -16.05 -2.41 -10.06
N SER A 132 -15.94 -1.60 -8.99
CA SER A 132 -17.06 -0.87 -8.39
C SER A 132 -17.66 0.15 -9.37
N GLU A 133 -16.81 0.93 -10.03
CA GLU A 133 -17.23 1.91 -11.04
C GLU A 133 -17.87 1.21 -12.25
N HIS A 134 -17.29 0.10 -12.72
CA HIS A 134 -17.84 -0.71 -13.79
C HIS A 134 -19.20 -1.31 -13.42
N SER A 135 -19.36 -1.87 -12.23
CA SER A 135 -20.61 -2.44 -11.73
C SER A 135 -21.76 -1.41 -11.71
N ILE A 136 -21.44 -0.15 -11.41
CA ILE A 136 -22.42 0.95 -11.46
C ILE A 136 -22.79 1.29 -12.91
N ALA A 137 -21.79 1.34 -13.80
CA ALA A 137 -22.00 1.71 -15.19
C ALA A 137 -22.81 0.65 -15.96
N THR A 138 -22.68 -0.62 -15.60
CA THR A 138 -23.38 -1.75 -16.24
C THR A 138 -24.68 -2.15 -15.52
N GLU A 139 -24.94 -1.56 -14.35
CA GLU A 139 -26.04 -1.96 -13.45
C GLU A 139 -25.98 -3.45 -13.04
N GLU A 140 -24.78 -4.04 -13.08
CA GLU A 140 -24.55 -5.44 -12.74
C GLU A 140 -23.88 -5.59 -11.38
N GLY A 141 -24.27 -6.62 -10.63
CA GLY A 141 -23.63 -6.98 -9.37
C GLY A 141 -24.09 -6.14 -8.18
N ASN A 142 -23.24 -6.05 -7.16
CA ASN A 142 -23.52 -5.31 -5.94
C ASN A 142 -22.43 -4.26 -5.70
N PRO A 143 -22.60 -3.03 -6.21
CA PRO A 143 -21.58 -1.97 -6.08
C PRO A 143 -21.26 -1.63 -4.62
N LYS A 144 -22.26 -1.65 -3.72
CA LYS A 144 -22.03 -1.40 -2.29
C LYS A 144 -21.06 -2.41 -1.67
N LEU A 145 -21.24 -3.70 -1.98
CA LEU A 145 -20.36 -4.75 -1.48
C LEU A 145 -18.92 -4.56 -1.99
N ILE A 146 -18.74 -4.23 -3.29
CA ILE A 146 -17.42 -4.02 -3.88
C ILE A 146 -16.75 -2.79 -3.24
N VAL A 147 -17.47 -1.70 -3.02
CA VAL A 147 -16.98 -0.51 -2.32
C VAL A 147 -16.52 -0.86 -0.90
N MET A 148 -17.30 -1.65 -0.16
CA MET A 148 -16.93 -2.09 1.19
C MET A 148 -15.67 -2.98 1.18
N GLN A 149 -15.54 -3.87 0.20
CA GLN A 149 -14.33 -4.69 0.01
C GLN A 149 -13.11 -3.82 -0.32
N THR A 150 -13.30 -2.78 -1.12
CA THR A 150 -12.25 -1.79 -1.42
C THR A 150 -11.80 -1.09 -0.15
N THR A 151 -12.74 -0.61 0.65
CA THR A 151 -12.47 0.05 1.95
C THR A 151 -11.67 -0.87 2.87
N GLN A 152 -12.09 -2.12 2.99
CA GLN A 152 -11.39 -3.12 3.81
C GLN A 152 -9.97 -3.38 3.31
N MET A 153 -9.77 -3.43 1.99
CA MET A 153 -8.44 -3.62 1.40
C MET A 153 -7.51 -2.45 1.72
N ILE A 154 -7.98 -1.21 1.60
CA ILE A 154 -7.20 0.00 1.93
C ILE A 154 -6.88 0.06 3.43
N SER A 155 -7.86 -0.21 4.29
CA SER A 155 -7.65 -0.26 5.74
C SER A 155 -6.64 -1.34 6.14
N SER A 156 -6.70 -2.52 5.51
CA SER A 156 -5.73 -3.60 5.71
C SER A 156 -4.32 -3.19 5.25
N CYS A 157 -4.21 -2.52 4.09
CA CYS A 157 -2.96 -2.00 3.58
C CYS A 157 -2.32 -1.00 4.57
N ARG A 158 -3.13 -0.14 5.20
CA ARG A 158 -2.69 0.79 6.24
C ARG A 158 -2.10 0.07 7.45
N GLY A 159 -2.75 -1.00 7.92
CA GLY A 159 -2.24 -1.86 9.00
C GLY A 159 -0.89 -2.50 8.65
N PHE A 160 -0.76 -3.03 7.44
CA PHE A 160 0.50 -3.60 6.95
C PHE A 160 1.60 -2.54 6.82
N PHE A 161 1.28 -1.36 6.33
CA PHE A 161 2.25 -0.26 6.25
C PHE A 161 2.75 0.19 7.63
N ALA A 162 1.87 0.24 8.63
CA ALA A 162 2.26 0.55 10.00
C ALA A 162 3.25 -0.50 10.57
N GLU A 163 3.05 -1.78 10.27
CA GLU A 163 3.98 -2.85 10.67
C GLU A 163 5.33 -2.71 9.96
N ARG A 164 5.34 -2.36 8.68
CA ARG A 164 6.55 -2.05 7.90
C ARG A 164 7.38 -0.94 8.58
N THR A 165 6.72 0.11 9.00
CA THR A 165 7.36 1.23 9.72
C THR A 165 8.01 0.75 11.02
N ARG A 166 7.38 -0.16 11.76
CA ARG A 166 7.96 -0.76 12.99
C ARG A 166 9.21 -1.59 12.69
N VAL A 167 9.21 -2.38 11.61
CA VAL A 167 10.38 -3.16 11.18
C VAL A 167 11.54 -2.23 10.85
N LEU A 168 11.27 -1.13 10.14
CA LEU A 168 12.28 -0.12 9.78
C LEU A 168 12.82 0.62 11.00
N ALA A 169 11.98 0.93 11.98
CA ALA A 169 12.37 1.60 13.21
C ALA A 169 13.16 0.68 14.18
N GLY A 170 13.36 -0.60 13.85
CA GLY A 170 14.07 -1.55 14.71
C GLY A 170 13.33 -1.88 16.01
N LEU A 171 12.04 -1.54 16.09
CA LEU A 171 11.21 -1.88 17.24
C LEU A 171 10.98 -3.40 17.24
N LYS A 172 11.64 -4.08 18.19
CA LYS A 172 11.40 -5.50 18.42
C LYS A 172 9.90 -5.70 18.70
N GLN A 173 9.26 -6.58 17.92
CA GLN A 173 7.98 -7.14 18.32
C GLN A 173 8.14 -7.72 19.74
N LYS A 174 7.39 -7.17 20.71
CA LYS A 174 7.19 -7.89 21.96
C LYS A 174 6.48 -9.21 21.61
N LYS A 175 7.17 -10.32 21.96
CA LYS A 175 6.57 -11.65 21.94
C LYS A 175 5.35 -11.69 22.82
#